data_ff164e4b416c7e8a692d572255da4689
#
_entry.id   ff164e4b416c7e8a692d572255da4689
#
_cell.length_a   1.000
_cell.length_b   1.000
_cell.length_c   1.000
_cell.angle_alpha   90.00
_cell.angle_beta   90.00
_cell.angle_gamma   90.00
#
_symmetry.space_group_name_H-M   'P 1'
#
loop_
_entity.id
_entity.type
_entity.pdbx_description
1 polymer ?
#
loop_
_entity_poly.entity_id
_entity_poly.type
_entity_poly.pdbx_seq_one_letter_code
_entity_poly.pdbx_strand_id
1 'polypeptide(L)'
;MRKLMASVLLVLLGTGSLFAQFGPTGNTTLQVNVASEAAIQVDTATTNLTAAGTAFNDYTGTTNFTYKIRTTKVGGAGSITLQITSDFSPVGGPSVASPPSAGDALGYTCTVGGSGTACGGSQTSSTTAATGVATFGANAHSSKNGTSGNSVNWTLTNDPVYETGSYSGTATFTISAT
;
A
#
# COMPACT_ATOMS: atom_id res chain seq x y z
N MET A 1 -7.74 -77.84 -45.75
CA MET A 1 -6.58 -77.51 -44.94
C MET A 1 -6.17 -76.07 -45.32
N ARG A 2 -6.59 -75.08 -44.54
CA ARG A 2 -6.29 -73.66 -44.76
C ARG A 2 -5.31 -73.23 -43.68
N LYS A 3 -4.10 -72.79 -44.08
CA LYS A 3 -3.09 -72.33 -43.19
C LYS A 3 -3.36 -70.80 -42.95
N LEU A 4 -3.66 -70.43 -41.72
CA LEU A 4 -3.69 -69.03 -41.31
C LEU A 4 -2.23 -68.56 -41.10
N MET A 5 -1.81 -67.61 -41.89
CA MET A 5 -0.60 -66.80 -41.60
C MET A 5 -0.98 -65.65 -40.70
N ALA A 6 -0.48 -65.64 -39.46
CA ALA A 6 -0.54 -64.53 -38.55
C ALA A 6 0.62 -63.59 -38.86
N SER A 7 0.33 -62.36 -39.39
CA SER A 7 1.31 -61.29 -39.56
C SER A 7 1.46 -60.60 -38.24
N VAL A 8 2.63 -60.69 -37.61
CA VAL A 8 3.02 -59.85 -36.44
C VAL A 8 3.55 -58.53 -36.97
N LEU A 9 2.76 -57.47 -36.76
CA LEU A 9 3.19 -56.09 -37.05
C LEU A 9 4.01 -55.60 -35.87
N LEU A 10 5.34 -55.57 -36.05
CA LEU A 10 6.29 -55.02 -35.08
C LEU A 10 6.30 -53.49 -35.20
N VAL A 11 5.61 -52.81 -34.29
CA VAL A 11 5.68 -51.33 -34.18
C VAL A 11 6.99 -50.96 -33.47
N LEU A 12 7.99 -50.56 -34.23
CA LEU A 12 9.18 -49.89 -33.66
C LEU A 12 8.80 -48.50 -33.18
N LEU A 13 8.60 -48.34 -31.88
CA LEU A 13 8.60 -47.03 -31.23
C LEU A 13 10.04 -46.51 -31.23
N GLY A 14 10.39 -45.78 -32.26
CA GLY A 14 11.63 -45.02 -32.30
C GLY A 14 11.58 -43.91 -31.27
N THR A 15 12.24 -44.09 -30.11
CA THR A 15 12.59 -43.00 -29.22
C THR A 15 13.64 -42.16 -29.93
N GLY A 16 13.18 -41.20 -30.74
CA GLY A 16 14.05 -40.17 -31.31
C GLY A 16 14.66 -39.35 -30.20
N SER A 17 15.92 -39.64 -29.86
CA SER A 17 16.73 -38.72 -29.06
C SER A 17 16.84 -37.45 -29.86
N LEU A 18 16.16 -36.39 -29.40
CA LEU A 18 16.34 -35.03 -29.92
C LEU A 18 17.75 -34.58 -29.56
N PHE A 19 18.74 -34.94 -30.35
CA PHE A 19 20.07 -34.36 -30.24
C PHE A 19 19.94 -32.88 -30.65
N ALA A 20 20.29 -31.98 -29.74
CA ALA A 20 20.41 -30.57 -30.05
C ALA A 20 21.46 -30.42 -31.18
N GLN A 21 21.01 -30.09 -32.37
CA GLN A 21 21.91 -29.88 -33.52
C GLN A 21 22.51 -28.49 -33.42
N PHE A 22 23.82 -28.42 -33.43
CA PHE A 22 24.55 -27.13 -33.58
C PHE A 22 24.29 -26.53 -34.96
N GLY A 23 23.61 -25.37 -34.98
CA GLY A 23 23.33 -24.59 -36.17
C GLY A 23 23.78 -23.14 -36.03
N PRO A 24 23.66 -22.31 -37.10
CA PRO A 24 24.02 -20.90 -37.04
C PRO A 24 23.08 -20.05 -36.17
N THR A 25 21.93 -20.58 -35.78
CA THR A 25 20.94 -19.94 -34.92
C THR A 25 20.41 -20.93 -33.88
N GLY A 26 20.20 -20.46 -32.65
CA GLY A 26 19.54 -21.19 -31.57
C GLY A 26 18.47 -20.33 -30.95
N ASN A 27 17.36 -20.94 -30.55
CA ASN A 27 16.23 -20.26 -29.91
C ASN A 27 16.12 -20.70 -28.45
N THR A 28 15.77 -19.75 -27.58
CA THR A 28 15.34 -20.01 -26.21
C THR A 28 14.05 -19.28 -25.93
N THR A 29 13.21 -19.83 -25.07
CA THR A 29 12.00 -19.16 -24.58
C THR A 29 12.34 -18.45 -23.28
N LEU A 30 12.10 -17.16 -23.25
CA LEU A 30 12.20 -16.35 -22.04
C LEU A 30 10.80 -16.21 -21.42
N GLN A 31 10.66 -16.57 -20.15
CA GLN A 31 9.41 -16.45 -19.42
C GLN A 31 9.62 -15.55 -18.20
N VAL A 32 8.63 -14.69 -17.93
CA VAL A 32 8.56 -13.86 -16.73
C VAL A 32 7.16 -13.98 -16.12
N ASN A 33 7.10 -14.17 -14.82
CA ASN A 33 5.85 -14.08 -14.06
C ASN A 33 5.82 -12.73 -13.34
N VAL A 34 4.79 -11.92 -13.65
CA VAL A 34 4.61 -10.59 -13.07
C VAL A 34 3.46 -10.64 -12.06
N ALA A 35 3.79 -10.69 -10.76
CA ALA A 35 2.83 -10.72 -9.68
C ALA A 35 2.35 -9.32 -9.25
N SER A 36 1.27 -9.25 -8.47
CA SER A 36 0.87 -8.04 -7.74
C SER A 36 1.97 -7.66 -6.75
N GLU A 37 2.19 -6.37 -6.54
CA GLU A 37 3.25 -5.87 -5.67
C GLU A 37 2.94 -4.44 -5.24
N ALA A 38 3.32 -4.07 -4.00
CA ALA A 38 3.16 -2.73 -3.49
C ALA A 38 4.30 -2.32 -2.56
N ALA A 39 4.64 -1.03 -2.58
CA ALA A 39 5.61 -0.41 -1.68
C ALA A 39 5.20 1.03 -1.39
N ILE A 40 5.48 1.50 -0.18
CA ILE A 40 5.23 2.88 0.25
C ILE A 40 6.50 3.46 0.86
N GLN A 41 6.72 4.74 0.63
CA GLN A 41 7.76 5.55 1.24
C GLN A 41 7.09 6.79 1.84
N VAL A 42 7.28 7.00 3.14
CA VAL A 42 6.88 8.25 3.79
C VAL A 42 8.00 9.26 3.56
N ASP A 43 7.70 10.33 2.85
CA ASP A 43 8.70 11.32 2.42
C ASP A 43 8.94 12.36 3.52
N THR A 44 7.96 12.58 4.42
CA THR A 44 8.05 13.47 5.58
C THR A 44 8.43 12.68 6.82
N ALA A 45 9.70 12.66 7.18
CA ALA A 45 10.21 11.89 8.32
C ALA A 45 9.61 12.32 9.66
N THR A 46 9.31 13.63 9.82
CA THR A 46 8.63 14.20 11.00
C THR A 46 7.59 15.20 10.55
N THR A 47 6.34 14.99 10.93
CA THR A 47 5.26 15.95 10.72
C THR A 47 5.05 16.76 11.98
N ASN A 48 5.34 18.05 11.90
CA ASN A 48 5.05 18.98 12.99
C ASN A 48 3.60 19.48 12.85
N LEU A 49 2.81 19.26 13.90
CA LEU A 49 1.48 19.82 14.01
C LEU A 49 1.61 21.21 14.65
N THR A 50 1.19 22.24 13.94
CA THR A 50 1.33 23.63 14.37
C THR A 50 -0.02 24.32 14.32
N ALA A 51 -0.34 25.12 15.34
CA ALA A 51 -1.48 26.02 15.33
C ALA A 51 -1.10 27.33 14.63
N ALA A 52 -1.94 27.78 13.70
CA ALA A 52 -1.74 29.03 12.99
C ALA A 52 -2.85 30.04 13.35
N GLY A 53 -2.48 31.30 13.55
CA GLY A 53 -3.43 32.38 13.74
C GLY A 53 -3.69 32.74 15.20
N THR A 54 -4.96 32.90 15.58
CA THR A 54 -5.38 33.35 16.94
C THR A 54 -5.29 32.21 17.96
N ALA A 55 -5.49 32.53 19.24
CA ALA A 55 -5.43 31.56 20.32
C ALA A 55 -6.37 30.38 20.10
N PHE A 56 -5.89 29.19 20.45
CA PHE A 56 -6.61 27.90 20.38
C PHE A 56 -7.14 27.47 19.01
N ASN A 57 -6.53 27.95 17.91
CA ASN A 57 -6.75 27.33 16.61
C ASN A 57 -6.18 25.92 16.59
N ASP A 58 -6.86 25.02 15.85
CA ASP A 58 -6.43 23.64 15.68
C ASP A 58 -4.98 23.51 15.19
N TYR A 59 -4.31 22.49 15.66
CA TYR A 59 -3.02 22.08 15.14
C TYR A 59 -3.20 21.39 13.78
N THR A 60 -2.42 21.81 12.81
CA THR A 60 -2.42 21.19 11.47
C THR A 60 -1.03 20.82 11.02
N GLY A 61 -0.93 19.81 10.17
CA GLY A 61 0.34 19.38 9.59
C GLY A 61 0.11 18.45 8.40
N THR A 62 1.15 18.24 7.59
CA THR A 62 1.04 17.44 6.39
C THR A 62 2.15 16.40 6.34
N THR A 63 1.79 15.13 6.19
CA THR A 63 2.71 14.02 5.90
C THR A 63 2.62 13.68 4.42
N ASN A 64 3.73 13.81 3.69
CA ASN A 64 3.82 13.44 2.29
C ASN A 64 4.33 12.01 2.15
N PHE A 65 3.87 11.31 1.11
CA PHE A 65 4.32 9.97 0.80
C PHE A 65 4.32 9.68 -0.70
N THR A 66 5.13 8.72 -1.09
CA THR A 66 5.23 8.16 -2.45
C THR A 66 4.90 6.68 -2.40
N TYR A 67 4.12 6.19 -3.35
CA TYR A 67 3.81 4.76 -3.42
C TYR A 67 4.16 4.16 -4.78
N LYS A 68 4.43 2.84 -4.78
CA LYS A 68 4.48 1.98 -5.97
C LYS A 68 3.45 0.89 -5.80
N ILE A 69 2.68 0.62 -6.84
CA ILE A 69 1.66 -0.42 -6.81
C ILE A 69 1.49 -1.06 -8.19
N ARG A 70 1.18 -2.34 -8.17
CA ARG A 70 0.68 -3.11 -9.29
C ARG A 70 -0.31 -4.13 -8.74
N THR A 71 -1.58 -4.02 -9.10
CA THR A 71 -2.64 -4.98 -8.75
C THR A 71 -2.89 -5.95 -9.90
N THR A 72 -3.49 -7.09 -9.60
CA THR A 72 -3.89 -8.07 -10.60
C THR A 72 -4.84 -7.44 -11.62
N LYS A 73 -4.68 -7.80 -12.90
CA LYS A 73 -5.46 -7.23 -14.01
C LYS A 73 -6.96 -7.47 -13.88
N VAL A 74 -7.35 -8.62 -13.36
CA VAL A 74 -8.76 -8.99 -13.17
C VAL A 74 -8.98 -9.32 -11.69
N GLY A 75 -9.92 -8.63 -11.06
CA GLY A 75 -10.26 -8.84 -9.66
C GLY A 75 -9.22 -8.34 -8.65
N GLY A 76 -8.15 -7.70 -9.12
CA GLY A 76 -7.14 -7.13 -8.23
C GLY A 76 -7.67 -5.95 -7.42
N ALA A 77 -7.09 -5.78 -6.23
CA ALA A 77 -7.39 -4.67 -5.32
C ALA A 77 -6.14 -4.27 -4.55
N GLY A 78 -6.19 -3.11 -3.93
CA GLY A 78 -5.13 -2.66 -3.03
C GLY A 78 -5.64 -1.56 -2.11
N SER A 79 -4.88 -1.29 -1.06
CA SER A 79 -5.18 -0.21 -0.13
C SER A 79 -3.92 0.39 0.47
N ILE A 80 -4.02 1.66 0.86
CA ILE A 80 -3.12 2.29 1.82
C ILE A 80 -3.95 2.59 3.06
N THR A 81 -3.42 2.19 4.22
CA THR A 81 -4.00 2.45 5.53
C THR A 81 -2.97 3.11 6.44
N LEU A 82 -3.45 3.78 7.48
CA LEU A 82 -2.61 4.28 8.56
C LEU A 82 -3.17 3.84 9.92
N GLN A 83 -2.27 3.70 10.91
CA GLN A 83 -2.61 3.45 12.29
C GLN A 83 -1.67 4.25 13.19
N ILE A 84 -2.16 4.77 14.29
CA ILE A 84 -1.32 5.36 15.33
C ILE A 84 -0.76 4.23 16.16
N THR A 85 0.49 3.87 15.92
CA THR A 85 1.16 2.73 16.57
C THR A 85 1.81 3.11 17.91
N SER A 86 2.01 4.40 18.14
CA SER A 86 2.39 4.97 19.44
C SER A 86 1.58 6.24 19.66
N ASP A 87 0.79 6.28 20.71
CA ASP A 87 0.02 7.46 21.07
C ASP A 87 0.92 8.62 21.53
N PHE A 88 0.35 9.80 21.66
CA PHE A 88 1.10 10.96 22.10
C PHE A 88 1.67 10.77 23.51
N SER A 89 2.92 11.15 23.68
CA SER A 89 3.68 11.06 24.93
C SER A 89 4.51 12.36 25.12
N PRO A 90 4.70 12.86 26.37
CA PRO A 90 4.17 12.33 27.63
C PRO A 90 2.65 12.48 27.79
N VAL A 91 2.09 11.95 28.88
CA VAL A 91 0.68 12.16 29.26
C VAL A 91 0.42 13.63 29.65
N GLY A 92 -0.84 14.05 29.66
CA GLY A 92 -1.25 15.43 30.02
C GLY A 92 -1.56 16.31 28.80
N GLY A 93 -1.30 15.79 27.58
CA GLY A 93 -1.61 16.46 26.33
C GLY A 93 -2.63 15.72 25.49
N PRO A 94 -2.56 15.87 24.14
CA PRO A 94 -3.44 15.15 23.22
C PRO A 94 -3.27 13.64 23.34
N SER A 95 -4.32 12.89 23.07
CA SER A 95 -4.29 11.42 22.98
C SER A 95 -5.28 10.95 21.92
N VAL A 96 -4.87 9.96 21.15
CA VAL A 96 -5.74 9.28 20.16
C VAL A 96 -6.54 8.15 20.83
N ALA A 97 -5.93 7.45 21.80
CA ALA A 97 -6.57 6.34 22.51
C ALA A 97 -7.62 6.83 23.54
N SER A 98 -7.35 7.98 24.17
CA SER A 98 -8.18 8.54 25.25
C SER A 98 -8.17 10.06 25.15
N PRO A 99 -8.87 10.65 24.17
CA PRO A 99 -8.93 12.11 24.02
C PRO A 99 -9.44 12.75 25.33
N PRO A 100 -8.78 13.82 25.83
CA PRO A 100 -9.16 14.46 27.07
C PRO A 100 -10.58 15.03 27.05
N SER A 101 -11.00 15.56 25.91
CA SER A 101 -12.34 16.09 25.70
C SER A 101 -13.04 15.40 24.53
N ALA A 102 -14.37 15.41 24.54
CA ALA A 102 -15.14 14.94 23.41
C ALA A 102 -14.90 15.80 22.18
N GLY A 103 -14.46 15.20 21.08
CA GLY A 103 -14.13 15.89 19.83
C GLY A 103 -12.64 16.12 19.59
N ASP A 104 -11.76 15.84 20.54
CA ASP A 104 -10.31 15.99 20.42
C ASP A 104 -9.62 14.89 19.61
N ALA A 105 -10.35 14.21 18.76
CA ALA A 105 -9.78 13.16 17.93
C ALA A 105 -8.76 13.73 16.95
N LEU A 106 -7.63 13.05 16.78
CA LEU A 106 -6.70 13.30 15.67
C LEU A 106 -7.35 12.92 14.36
N GLY A 107 -7.82 13.91 13.63
CA GLY A 107 -8.45 13.79 12.33
C GLY A 107 -7.44 13.92 11.19
N TYR A 108 -7.84 13.48 10.00
CA TYR A 108 -7.07 13.70 8.78
C TYR A 108 -7.93 13.67 7.52
N THR A 109 -7.42 14.30 6.46
CA THR A 109 -7.91 14.16 5.09
C THR A 109 -6.80 13.66 4.19
N CYS A 110 -7.15 13.10 3.03
CA CYS A 110 -6.18 12.50 2.12
C CYS A 110 -6.18 13.17 0.76
N THR A 111 -4.99 13.29 0.17
CA THR A 111 -4.79 13.57 -1.25
C THR A 111 -3.98 12.44 -1.85
N VAL A 112 -4.52 11.79 -2.88
CA VAL A 112 -3.86 10.66 -3.54
C VAL A 112 -4.01 10.81 -5.05
N GLY A 113 -2.91 10.73 -5.76
CA GLY A 113 -2.83 10.82 -7.22
C GLY A 113 -2.70 9.45 -7.90
N GLY A 114 -2.60 9.48 -9.22
CA GLY A 114 -2.42 8.28 -10.05
C GLY A 114 -3.65 7.39 -10.09
N SER A 115 -3.48 6.09 -9.90
CA SER A 115 -4.54 5.09 -9.92
C SER A 115 -5.25 4.89 -8.56
N GLY A 116 -4.85 5.63 -7.53
CA GLY A 116 -5.46 5.57 -6.20
C GLY A 116 -6.69 6.46 -6.08
N THR A 117 -7.67 6.01 -5.30
CA THR A 117 -8.80 6.83 -4.84
C THR A 117 -8.54 7.21 -3.37
N ALA A 118 -8.46 8.50 -3.09
CA ALA A 118 -8.24 9.02 -1.75
C ALA A 118 -9.39 8.68 -0.79
N CYS A 119 -9.11 8.73 0.52
CA CYS A 119 -10.14 8.63 1.55
C CYS A 119 -11.22 9.71 1.35
N GLY A 120 -12.46 9.35 1.60
CA GLY A 120 -13.60 10.27 1.44
C GLY A 120 -13.76 11.18 2.66
N GLY A 121 -13.54 12.49 2.48
CA GLY A 121 -13.75 13.48 3.54
C GLY A 121 -12.78 13.33 4.72
N SER A 122 -13.19 13.86 5.89
CA SER A 122 -12.42 13.75 7.12
C SER A 122 -12.52 12.36 7.70
N GLN A 123 -11.39 11.81 8.10
CA GLN A 123 -11.22 10.53 8.77
C GLN A 123 -10.75 10.77 10.20
N THR A 124 -11.01 9.80 11.08
CA THR A 124 -10.47 9.80 12.44
C THR A 124 -9.41 8.70 12.54
N SER A 125 -8.24 9.04 13.02
CA SER A 125 -7.17 8.06 13.26
C SER A 125 -7.48 7.20 14.50
N SER A 126 -6.84 6.03 14.58
CA SER A 126 -7.07 5.09 15.68
C SER A 126 -5.77 4.43 16.12
N THR A 127 -5.66 4.11 17.40
CA THR A 127 -4.57 3.28 17.95
C THR A 127 -4.86 1.79 17.84
N THR A 128 -6.12 1.40 17.72
CA THR A 128 -6.56 -0.01 17.77
C THR A 128 -6.87 -0.60 16.40
N ALA A 129 -7.14 0.25 15.40
CA ALA A 129 -7.51 -0.18 14.05
C ALA A 129 -6.80 0.66 12.99
N ALA A 130 -6.43 0.03 11.88
CA ALA A 130 -5.96 0.75 10.71
C ALA A 130 -7.13 1.46 10.01
N THR A 131 -6.94 2.71 9.62
CA THR A 131 -7.92 3.58 8.96
C THR A 131 -7.51 3.85 7.52
N GLY A 132 -8.47 4.05 6.62
CA GLY A 132 -8.21 4.14 5.18
C GLY A 132 -7.56 5.44 4.75
N VAL A 133 -6.55 5.37 3.88
CA VAL A 133 -5.91 6.51 3.20
C VAL A 133 -6.21 6.49 1.72
N ALA A 134 -6.12 5.32 1.08
CA ALA A 134 -6.41 5.14 -0.33
C ALA A 134 -6.90 3.73 -0.64
N THR A 135 -7.64 3.59 -1.74
CA THR A 135 -8.02 2.31 -2.34
C THR A 135 -7.57 2.24 -3.79
N PHE A 136 -7.33 1.02 -4.28
CA PHE A 136 -6.93 0.74 -5.65
C PHE A 136 -7.80 -0.37 -6.22
N GLY A 137 -8.20 -0.22 -7.47
CA GLY A 137 -8.96 -1.23 -8.20
C GLY A 137 -8.07 -2.23 -8.94
N ALA A 138 -8.72 -3.07 -9.75
CA ALA A 138 -8.05 -3.99 -10.64
C ALA A 138 -7.22 -3.25 -11.69
N ASN A 139 -6.08 -3.84 -12.09
CA ASN A 139 -5.16 -3.27 -13.05
C ASN A 139 -4.60 -1.88 -12.66
N ALA A 140 -4.59 -1.56 -11.37
CA ALA A 140 -3.95 -0.35 -10.88
C ALA A 140 -2.43 -0.51 -10.94
N HIS A 141 -1.74 0.51 -11.46
CA HIS A 141 -0.29 0.53 -11.51
C HIS A 141 0.25 1.96 -11.45
N SER A 142 1.38 2.10 -10.80
CA SER A 142 2.15 3.34 -10.73
C SER A 142 3.23 3.39 -11.82
N SER A 143 3.86 4.55 -11.98
CA SER A 143 5.06 4.68 -12.80
C SER A 143 6.25 3.91 -12.19
N LYS A 144 7.32 3.74 -12.97
CA LYS A 144 8.59 3.15 -12.49
C LYS A 144 9.14 3.86 -11.25
N ASN A 145 9.00 5.18 -11.19
CA ASN A 145 9.50 5.99 -10.09
C ASN A 145 8.53 6.08 -8.89
N GLY A 146 7.33 5.51 -9.02
CA GLY A 146 6.24 5.64 -8.08
C GLY A 146 5.31 6.82 -8.42
N THR A 147 4.28 6.98 -7.62
CA THR A 147 3.35 8.11 -7.65
C THR A 147 3.63 8.99 -6.43
N SER A 148 4.09 10.21 -6.66
CA SER A 148 4.37 11.23 -5.64
C SER A 148 3.24 12.26 -5.59
N GLY A 149 3.36 13.25 -4.68
CA GLY A 149 2.35 14.29 -4.48
C GLY A 149 1.12 13.81 -3.70
N ASN A 150 1.28 12.71 -2.96
CA ASN A 150 0.25 12.22 -2.06
C ASN A 150 0.49 12.76 -0.66
N SER A 151 -0.58 13.01 0.07
CA SER A 151 -0.48 13.52 1.44
C SER A 151 -1.63 13.08 2.34
N VAL A 152 -1.32 13.03 3.63
CA VAL A 152 -2.28 13.04 4.72
C VAL A 152 -2.17 14.40 5.41
N ASN A 153 -3.27 15.13 5.46
CA ASN A 153 -3.36 16.42 6.12
C ASN A 153 -4.05 16.23 7.46
N TRP A 154 -3.31 16.39 8.53
CA TRP A 154 -3.72 16.20 9.90
C TRP A 154 -4.42 17.43 10.48
N THR A 155 -5.37 17.17 11.36
CA THR A 155 -6.03 18.18 12.19
C THR A 155 -6.20 17.63 13.59
N LEU A 156 -5.78 18.39 14.59
CA LEU A 156 -5.93 18.08 16.01
C LEU A 156 -6.44 19.30 16.73
N THR A 157 -7.53 19.15 17.48
CA THR A 157 -8.08 20.25 18.30
C THR A 157 -7.04 20.77 19.27
N ASN A 158 -6.94 22.09 19.38
CA ASN A 158 -6.09 22.76 20.38
C ASN A 158 -6.91 23.04 21.64
N ASP A 159 -7.11 21.99 22.46
CA ASP A 159 -7.92 22.09 23.69
C ASP A 159 -7.11 22.79 24.78
N PRO A 160 -7.69 23.82 25.45
CA PRO A 160 -7.08 24.46 26.60
C PRO A 160 -6.78 23.54 27.80
N VAL A 161 -7.36 22.34 27.83
CA VAL A 161 -7.09 21.34 28.88
C VAL A 161 -5.70 20.70 28.76
N TYR A 162 -5.07 20.79 27.59
CA TYR A 162 -3.73 20.23 27.41
C TYR A 162 -2.71 20.96 28.28
N GLU A 163 -1.89 20.20 28.97
CA GLU A 163 -0.72 20.75 29.67
C GLU A 163 0.30 21.26 28.66
N THR A 164 1.01 22.32 29.03
CA THR A 164 2.07 22.85 28.16
C THR A 164 3.24 21.87 28.07
N GLY A 165 3.65 21.54 26.86
CA GLY A 165 4.72 20.56 26.64
C GLY A 165 4.97 20.24 25.16
N SER A 166 5.88 19.34 24.92
CA SER A 166 6.11 18.74 23.60
C SER A 166 5.65 17.28 23.61
N TYR A 167 4.75 16.95 22.72
CA TYR A 167 4.14 15.64 22.61
C TYR A 167 4.50 14.99 21.27
N SER A 168 4.80 13.71 21.28
CA SER A 168 5.12 12.95 20.07
C SER A 168 4.38 11.62 20.02
N GLY A 169 3.90 11.26 18.85
CA GLY A 169 3.28 9.97 18.55
C GLY A 169 3.82 9.41 17.24
N THR A 170 3.45 8.18 16.91
CA THR A 170 3.88 7.53 15.66
C THR A 170 2.68 7.05 14.86
N ALA A 171 2.61 7.49 13.61
CA ALA A 171 1.69 6.98 12.61
C ALA A 171 2.42 6.02 11.67
N THR A 172 1.91 4.82 11.50
CA THR A 172 2.45 3.80 10.59
C THR A 172 1.54 3.65 9.38
N PHE A 173 2.13 3.77 8.20
CA PHE A 173 1.45 3.57 6.91
C PHE A 173 1.71 2.17 6.41
N THR A 174 0.67 1.50 5.91
CA THR A 174 0.75 0.17 5.32
C THR A 174 0.09 0.18 3.95
N ILE A 175 0.73 -0.46 2.97
CA ILE A 175 0.17 -0.65 1.63
C ILE A 175 0.04 -2.14 1.32
N SER A 176 -1.03 -2.50 0.61
CA SER A 176 -1.28 -3.87 0.14
C SER A 176 -1.73 -3.88 -1.32
N ALA A 177 -1.48 -5.00 -2.02
CA ALA A 177 -1.96 -5.27 -3.38
C ALA A 177 -2.26 -6.76 -3.56
N THR A 178 -3.34 -7.07 -4.29
CA THR A 178 -3.73 -8.42 -4.68
C THR A 178 -3.95 -8.54 -6.18
#